data_c87f91f9b06b43b1ff3887556f728d30
#
_entry.id   c87f91f9b06b43b1ff3887556f728d30
#
_cell.length_a   1.000
_cell.length_b   1.000
_cell.length_c   1.000
_cell.angle_alpha   90.00
_cell.angle_beta   90.00
_cell.angle_gamma   90.00
#
_symmetry.space_group_name_H-M   'P 1'
#
loop_
_entity.id
_entity.type
_entity.pdbx_description
1 polymer ?
#
loop_
_entity_poly.entity_id
_entity_poly.type
_entity_poly.pdbx_seq_one_letter_code
_entity_poly.pdbx_strand_id
1 'polypeptide(L)'
;MPRLPPSDSIFKIEFKMNRITNLFQTQKDGILSVYFTAGYPNLNDTASILKALQAKGIHMVEVGIPFSDPMADGPVIQEAATQALRNGMSLHLLFEQLKEIRSEVQIPIILMGYLNPIMQYGFEKFCASCVEAGVDGMIIPDLPYADYIADYKEIADRHDLKMIMLITPETSEERIRLIDAHTSGFIYMVSSAATTGAQQDFNEQKQA
;
A
#
# COMPACT_ATOMS: atom_id res chain seq x y z
N MET A 1 -39.57 -9.91 43.92
CA MET A 1 -38.62 -9.01 43.27
C MET A 1 -37.73 -9.82 42.33
N PRO A 2 -37.83 -9.70 41.02
CA PRO A 2 -36.95 -10.39 40.09
C PRO A 2 -35.60 -9.66 40.06
N ARG A 3 -34.51 -10.43 40.14
CA ARG A 3 -33.15 -9.93 40.02
C ARG A 3 -32.86 -9.57 38.54
N LEU A 4 -32.40 -8.35 38.33
CA LEU A 4 -31.85 -7.91 37.05
C LEU A 4 -30.58 -8.71 36.75
N PRO A 5 -30.37 -9.10 35.48
CA PRO A 5 -29.10 -9.72 35.06
C PRO A 5 -27.95 -8.71 35.09
N PRO A 6 -26.72 -9.15 35.33
CA PRO A 6 -25.57 -8.25 35.37
C PRO A 6 -25.31 -7.65 33.96
N SER A 7 -25.28 -6.33 33.92
CA SER A 7 -24.85 -5.54 32.78
C SER A 7 -23.32 -5.52 32.74
N ASP A 8 -22.68 -6.46 32.08
CA ASP A 8 -21.26 -6.35 31.75
C ASP A 8 -20.94 -7.17 30.52
N SER A 9 -21.54 -6.80 29.36
CA SER A 9 -20.95 -7.05 28.08
C SER A 9 -20.53 -5.70 27.44
N ILE A 10 -19.54 -5.07 28.05
CA ILE A 10 -18.79 -4.02 27.36
C ILE A 10 -18.10 -4.72 26.21
N PHE A 11 -18.60 -4.52 24.98
CA PHE A 11 -17.87 -4.83 23.77
C PHE A 11 -16.56 -4.05 23.85
N LYS A 12 -15.48 -4.70 24.28
CA LYS A 12 -14.12 -4.23 24.02
C LYS A 12 -13.94 -4.30 22.51
N ILE A 13 -14.18 -3.19 21.83
CA ILE A 13 -13.64 -2.98 20.49
C ILE A 13 -12.12 -2.97 20.73
N GLU A 14 -11.46 -4.10 20.55
CA GLU A 14 -10.00 -4.13 20.42
C GLU A 14 -9.68 -3.33 19.17
N PHE A 15 -9.26 -2.09 19.35
CA PHE A 15 -8.63 -1.31 18.28
C PHE A 15 -7.34 -2.05 17.88
N LYS A 16 -7.46 -2.90 16.88
CA LYS A 16 -6.29 -3.60 16.34
C LYS A 16 -5.41 -2.56 15.66
N MET A 17 -4.24 -2.28 16.28
CA MET A 17 -3.26 -1.36 15.72
C MET A 17 -2.94 -1.75 14.28
N ASN A 18 -2.88 -0.76 13.38
CA ASN A 18 -2.49 -0.96 11.99
C ASN A 18 -1.11 -1.63 11.92
N ARG A 19 -0.93 -2.61 11.03
CA ARG A 19 0.28 -3.45 10.98
C ARG A 19 1.52 -2.67 10.57
N ILE A 20 1.40 -1.65 9.72
CA ILE A 20 2.52 -0.73 9.40
C ILE A 20 2.97 -0.02 10.67
N THR A 21 2.04 0.57 11.41
CA THR A 21 2.35 1.24 12.67
C THR A 21 3.03 0.30 13.66
N ASN A 22 2.50 -0.91 13.82
CA ASN A 22 3.10 -1.92 14.70
C ASN A 22 4.51 -2.32 14.26
N LEU A 23 4.74 -2.52 12.96
CA LEU A 23 6.05 -2.88 12.42
C LEU A 23 7.09 -1.81 12.77
N PHE A 24 6.81 -0.53 12.48
CA PHE A 24 7.76 0.56 12.76
C PHE A 24 7.92 0.89 14.26
N GLN A 25 6.99 0.48 15.12
CA GLN A 25 7.16 0.57 16.57
C GLN A 25 8.07 -0.52 17.12
N THR A 26 8.00 -1.72 16.56
CA THR A 26 8.73 -2.90 17.05
C THR A 26 10.09 -3.08 16.41
N GLN A 27 10.29 -2.59 15.19
CA GLN A 27 11.54 -2.70 14.44
C GLN A 27 11.95 -1.33 13.89
N LYS A 28 13.20 -0.90 14.22
CA LYS A 28 13.68 0.46 13.89
C LYS A 28 14.56 0.49 12.63
N ASP A 29 15.14 -0.63 12.26
CA ASP A 29 16.04 -0.76 11.11
C ASP A 29 15.90 -2.14 10.46
N GLY A 30 16.55 -2.32 9.32
CA GLY A 30 16.56 -3.58 8.59
C GLY A 30 15.19 -4.02 8.08
N ILE A 31 14.21 -3.11 7.97
CA ILE A 31 12.90 -3.42 7.38
C ILE A 31 13.06 -3.59 5.87
N LEU A 32 12.67 -4.74 5.36
CA LEU A 32 12.66 -5.03 3.93
C LEU A 32 11.23 -5.09 3.42
N SER A 33 10.92 -4.22 2.45
CA SER A 33 9.72 -4.25 1.63
C SER A 33 10.02 -4.83 0.25
N VAL A 34 9.08 -5.56 -0.32
CA VAL A 34 9.17 -6.12 -1.67
C VAL A 34 7.93 -5.74 -2.48
N TYR A 35 8.15 -5.16 -3.66
CA TYR A 35 7.11 -4.88 -4.65
C TYR A 35 6.90 -6.06 -5.60
N PHE A 36 5.66 -6.35 -5.95
CA PHE A 36 5.30 -7.20 -7.08
C PHE A 36 3.95 -6.79 -7.66
N THR A 37 3.71 -7.09 -8.96
CA THR A 37 2.46 -6.79 -9.64
C THR A 37 1.44 -7.91 -9.41
N ALA A 38 0.23 -7.57 -8.92
CA ALA A 38 -0.86 -8.52 -8.73
C ALA A 38 -1.29 -9.17 -10.06
N GLY A 39 -1.51 -10.49 -10.04
CA GLY A 39 -1.92 -11.25 -11.23
C GLY A 39 -0.80 -11.54 -12.25
N TYR A 40 0.45 -11.36 -11.86
CA TYR A 40 1.64 -11.68 -12.63
C TYR A 40 2.53 -12.68 -11.87
N PRO A 41 3.14 -13.68 -12.55
CA PRO A 41 2.98 -14.03 -13.97
C PRO A 41 1.64 -14.66 -14.32
N ASN A 42 0.94 -15.28 -13.37
CA ASN A 42 -0.39 -15.87 -13.55
C ASN A 42 -1.42 -15.20 -12.65
N LEU A 43 -2.69 -15.24 -13.06
CA LEU A 43 -3.80 -14.55 -12.39
C LEU A 43 -3.88 -14.84 -10.88
N ASN A 44 -3.65 -16.08 -10.48
CA ASN A 44 -3.83 -16.56 -9.10
C ASN A 44 -2.53 -16.58 -8.29
N ASP A 45 -1.42 -16.06 -8.82
CA ASP A 45 -0.12 -16.13 -8.13
C ASP A 45 0.02 -15.12 -6.97
N THR A 46 -0.84 -14.09 -6.90
CA THR A 46 -0.81 -13.07 -5.83
C THR A 46 -0.75 -13.70 -4.45
N ALA A 47 -1.63 -14.67 -4.17
CA ALA A 47 -1.71 -15.34 -2.88
C ALA A 47 -0.43 -16.15 -2.56
N SER A 48 0.06 -16.91 -3.54
CA SER A 48 1.26 -17.75 -3.36
C SER A 48 2.52 -16.92 -3.16
N ILE A 49 2.64 -15.79 -3.87
CA ILE A 49 3.76 -14.85 -3.73
C ILE A 49 3.77 -14.24 -2.33
N LEU A 50 2.63 -13.75 -1.83
CA LEU A 50 2.52 -13.17 -0.49
C LEU A 50 2.91 -14.16 0.60
N LYS A 51 2.41 -15.40 0.52
CA LYS A 51 2.78 -16.48 1.47
C LYS A 51 4.28 -16.79 1.41
N ALA A 52 4.85 -16.86 0.21
CA ALA A 52 6.28 -17.15 0.02
C ALA A 52 7.16 -16.02 0.57
N LEU A 53 6.81 -14.75 0.34
CA LEU A 53 7.54 -13.60 0.86
C LEU A 53 7.52 -13.57 2.38
N GLN A 54 6.35 -13.75 3.00
CA GLN A 54 6.24 -13.85 4.45
C GLN A 54 7.09 -15.00 5.01
N ALA A 55 7.02 -16.19 4.40
CA ALA A 55 7.80 -17.36 4.84
C ALA A 55 9.32 -17.15 4.73
N LYS A 56 9.78 -16.22 3.88
CA LYS A 56 11.19 -15.82 3.73
C LYS A 56 11.59 -14.66 4.64
N GLY A 57 10.72 -14.21 5.53
CA GLY A 57 11.03 -13.15 6.49
C GLY A 57 10.98 -11.74 5.91
N ILE A 58 10.27 -11.53 4.80
CA ILE A 58 9.97 -10.18 4.31
C ILE A 58 9.03 -9.50 5.30
N HIS A 59 9.33 -8.24 5.61
CA HIS A 59 8.65 -7.51 6.68
C HIS A 59 7.36 -6.82 6.19
N MET A 60 7.30 -6.43 4.92
CA MET A 60 6.20 -5.67 4.33
C MET A 60 6.16 -5.92 2.82
N VAL A 61 5.01 -5.81 2.21
CA VAL A 61 4.84 -6.04 0.77
C VAL A 61 4.05 -4.91 0.14
N GLU A 62 4.51 -4.47 -1.02
CA GLU A 62 3.84 -3.53 -1.90
C GLU A 62 3.23 -4.31 -3.07
N VAL A 63 1.91 -4.39 -3.12
CA VAL A 63 1.18 -5.09 -4.17
C VAL A 63 0.75 -4.09 -5.23
N GLY A 64 1.36 -4.18 -6.40
CA GLY A 64 1.07 -3.32 -7.54
C GLY A 64 -0.30 -3.60 -8.15
N ILE A 65 -1.14 -2.58 -8.25
CA ILE A 65 -2.41 -2.61 -8.99
C ILE A 65 -2.07 -2.44 -10.48
N PRO A 66 -2.31 -3.43 -11.35
CA PRO A 66 -1.97 -3.30 -12.76
C PRO A 66 -2.81 -2.21 -13.44
N PHE A 67 -2.17 -1.42 -14.28
CA PHE A 67 -2.79 -0.34 -15.04
C PHE A 67 -2.27 -0.30 -16.47
N SER A 68 -3.13 0.04 -17.42
CA SER A 68 -2.80 0.03 -18.88
C SER A 68 -1.91 1.18 -19.31
N ASP A 69 -1.97 2.32 -18.58
CA ASP A 69 -1.34 3.57 -19.00
C ASP A 69 -0.41 4.14 -17.91
N PRO A 70 0.60 3.36 -17.44
CA PRO A 70 1.50 3.77 -16.37
C PRO A 70 2.44 4.88 -16.85
N MET A 71 2.51 5.99 -16.08
CA MET A 71 3.33 7.16 -16.43
C MET A 71 4.75 7.09 -15.84
N ALA A 72 4.92 6.40 -14.72
CA ALA A 72 6.16 6.39 -13.94
C ALA A 72 6.90 5.05 -13.95
N ASP A 73 6.29 3.99 -14.47
CA ASP A 73 6.86 2.64 -14.43
C ASP A 73 7.85 2.39 -15.57
N GLY A 74 8.91 1.66 -15.26
CA GLY A 74 9.84 1.17 -16.25
C GLY A 74 9.30 -0.05 -17.03
N PRO A 75 10.02 -0.46 -18.10
CA PRO A 75 9.55 -1.50 -19.04
C PRO A 75 9.13 -2.81 -18.37
N VAL A 76 9.85 -3.24 -17.34
CA VAL A 76 9.60 -4.50 -16.63
C VAL A 76 8.25 -4.46 -15.90
N ILE A 77 7.96 -3.36 -15.22
CA ILE A 77 6.69 -3.20 -14.49
C ILE A 77 5.54 -3.02 -15.48
N GLN A 78 5.75 -2.27 -16.57
CA GLN A 78 4.76 -2.12 -17.64
C GLN A 78 4.41 -3.46 -18.28
N GLU A 79 5.39 -4.32 -18.56
CA GLU A 79 5.17 -5.66 -19.11
C GLU A 79 4.38 -6.53 -18.10
N ALA A 80 4.77 -6.53 -16.83
CA ALA A 80 4.08 -7.26 -15.78
C ALA A 80 2.62 -6.80 -15.65
N ALA A 81 2.35 -5.48 -15.63
CA ALA A 81 1.01 -4.92 -15.58
C ALA A 81 0.18 -5.31 -16.80
N THR A 82 0.78 -5.21 -18.01
CA THR A 82 0.12 -5.62 -19.25
C THR A 82 -0.28 -7.10 -19.23
N GLN A 83 0.64 -7.96 -18.78
CA GLN A 83 0.35 -9.39 -18.66
C GLN A 83 -0.72 -9.69 -17.63
N ALA A 84 -0.66 -9.03 -16.46
CA ALA A 84 -1.67 -9.18 -15.41
C ALA A 84 -3.08 -8.78 -15.88
N LEU A 85 -3.20 -7.68 -16.63
CA LEU A 85 -4.47 -7.26 -17.23
C LEU A 85 -4.96 -8.28 -18.27
N ARG A 86 -4.07 -8.82 -19.12
CA ARG A 86 -4.41 -9.89 -20.07
C ARG A 86 -4.85 -11.18 -19.37
N ASN A 87 -4.29 -11.47 -18.20
CA ASN A 87 -4.72 -12.59 -17.36
C ASN A 87 -6.12 -12.36 -16.75
N GLY A 88 -6.66 -11.14 -16.81
CA GLY A 88 -7.99 -10.78 -16.28
C GLY A 88 -7.95 -10.16 -14.87
N MET A 89 -6.77 -9.71 -14.39
CA MET A 89 -6.67 -9.04 -13.08
C MET A 89 -7.47 -7.73 -13.08
N SER A 90 -8.15 -7.50 -11.97
CA SER A 90 -8.92 -6.28 -11.68
C SER A 90 -8.89 -5.96 -10.20
N LEU A 91 -9.24 -4.74 -9.81
CA LEU A 91 -9.35 -4.37 -8.39
C LEU A 91 -10.33 -5.26 -7.62
N HIS A 92 -11.47 -5.64 -8.23
CA HIS A 92 -12.42 -6.55 -7.58
C HIS A 92 -11.77 -7.90 -7.26
N LEU A 93 -11.15 -8.51 -8.25
CA LEU A 93 -10.50 -9.82 -8.08
C LEU A 93 -9.31 -9.74 -7.11
N LEU A 94 -8.55 -8.65 -7.15
CA LEU A 94 -7.45 -8.43 -6.21
C LEU A 94 -7.96 -8.42 -4.76
N PHE A 95 -9.03 -7.67 -4.48
CA PHE A 95 -9.62 -7.64 -3.14
C PHE A 95 -10.15 -9.00 -2.69
N GLU A 96 -10.78 -9.76 -3.58
CA GLU A 96 -11.23 -11.14 -3.30
C GLU A 96 -10.04 -12.02 -2.91
N GLN A 97 -8.96 -12.04 -3.72
CA GLN A 97 -7.75 -12.81 -3.45
C GLN A 97 -7.08 -12.42 -2.13
N LEU A 98 -6.98 -11.11 -1.82
CA LEU A 98 -6.39 -10.64 -0.57
C LEU A 98 -7.23 -11.04 0.65
N LYS A 99 -8.55 -10.92 0.56
CA LYS A 99 -9.47 -11.29 1.63
C LYS A 99 -9.36 -12.77 2.00
N GLU A 100 -9.27 -13.65 1.00
CA GLU A 100 -9.14 -15.09 1.20
C GLU A 100 -7.87 -15.47 1.96
N ILE A 101 -6.74 -14.81 1.68
CA ILE A 101 -5.45 -15.17 2.25
C ILE A 101 -5.08 -14.43 3.52
N ARG A 102 -5.84 -13.40 3.90
CA ARG A 102 -5.44 -12.49 4.98
C ARG A 102 -5.30 -13.15 6.34
N SER A 103 -6.03 -14.23 6.59
CA SER A 103 -5.87 -15.03 7.82
C SER A 103 -4.51 -15.75 7.91
N GLU A 104 -3.89 -16.05 6.77
CA GLU A 104 -2.60 -16.75 6.68
C GLU A 104 -1.40 -15.77 6.54
N VAL A 105 -1.62 -14.60 5.94
CA VAL A 105 -0.59 -13.58 5.72
C VAL A 105 -0.76 -12.47 6.76
N GLN A 106 0.22 -12.28 7.64
CA GLN A 106 0.15 -11.32 8.76
C GLN A 106 1.01 -10.08 8.56
N ILE A 107 1.98 -10.11 7.62
CA ILE A 107 2.79 -8.93 7.31
C ILE A 107 1.94 -7.78 6.73
N PRO A 108 2.35 -6.51 6.91
CA PRO A 108 1.70 -5.37 6.28
C PRO A 108 1.61 -5.52 4.76
N ILE A 109 0.43 -5.22 4.21
CA ILE A 109 0.16 -5.16 2.78
C ILE A 109 -0.18 -3.72 2.40
N ILE A 110 0.58 -3.17 1.46
CA ILE A 110 0.34 -1.85 0.88
C ILE A 110 -0.10 -2.05 -0.56
N LEU A 111 -1.19 -1.42 -0.98
CA LEU A 111 -1.54 -1.35 -2.40
C LEU A 111 -0.83 -0.17 -3.04
N MET A 112 -0.16 -0.42 -4.16
CA MET A 112 0.51 0.63 -4.93
C MET A 112 -0.11 0.70 -6.33
N GLY A 113 -0.59 1.87 -6.73
CA GLY A 113 -1.22 2.03 -8.04
C GLY A 113 -1.58 3.47 -8.37
N TYR A 114 -2.01 3.67 -9.60
CA TYR A 114 -2.37 4.99 -10.12
C TYR A 114 -3.75 5.44 -9.67
N LEU A 115 -3.94 6.75 -9.62
CA LEU A 115 -5.18 7.37 -9.14
C LEU A 115 -6.39 7.00 -10.03
N ASN A 116 -6.21 6.93 -11.36
CA ASN A 116 -7.33 6.70 -12.27
C ASN A 116 -8.09 5.38 -12.00
N PRO A 117 -7.47 4.19 -11.92
CA PRO A 117 -8.19 2.97 -11.56
C PRO A 117 -8.92 3.05 -10.20
N ILE A 118 -8.31 3.72 -9.22
CA ILE A 118 -8.89 3.91 -7.89
C ILE A 118 -10.12 4.82 -7.96
N MET A 119 -10.05 5.90 -8.73
CA MET A 119 -11.19 6.81 -8.96
C MET A 119 -12.33 6.13 -9.71
N GLN A 120 -12.03 5.30 -10.71
CA GLN A 120 -13.04 4.51 -11.42
C GLN A 120 -13.75 3.51 -10.50
N TYR A 121 -13.03 2.95 -9.53
CA TYR A 121 -13.60 2.07 -8.49
C TYR A 121 -14.44 2.87 -7.48
N GLY A 122 -14.10 4.13 -7.27
CA GLY A 122 -14.62 5.04 -6.25
C GLY A 122 -13.75 5.01 -4.99
N PHE A 123 -13.15 6.15 -4.61
CA PHE A 123 -12.15 6.21 -3.54
C PHE A 123 -12.68 5.72 -2.18
N GLU A 124 -13.88 6.15 -1.78
CA GLU A 124 -14.53 5.67 -0.53
C GLU A 124 -14.72 4.15 -0.55
N LYS A 125 -15.22 3.61 -1.68
CA LYS A 125 -15.42 2.17 -1.86
C LYS A 125 -14.09 1.43 -1.87
N PHE A 126 -13.05 2.00 -2.47
CA PHE A 126 -11.69 1.45 -2.47
C PHE A 126 -11.16 1.34 -1.04
N CYS A 127 -11.28 2.40 -0.23
CA CYS A 127 -10.86 2.38 1.17
C CYS A 127 -11.63 1.32 1.99
N ALA A 128 -12.93 1.23 1.81
CA ALA A 128 -13.74 0.19 2.47
C ALA A 128 -13.30 -1.23 2.07
N SER A 129 -13.06 -1.47 0.77
CA SER A 129 -12.55 -2.75 0.27
C SER A 129 -11.15 -3.07 0.76
N CYS A 130 -10.28 -2.06 0.92
CA CYS A 130 -8.97 -2.21 1.55
C CYS A 130 -9.08 -2.74 2.98
N VAL A 131 -9.96 -2.15 3.79
CA VAL A 131 -10.20 -2.60 5.17
C VAL A 131 -10.72 -4.03 5.21
N GLU A 132 -11.71 -4.36 4.38
CA GLU A 132 -12.28 -5.70 4.31
C GLU A 132 -11.25 -6.76 3.89
N ALA A 133 -10.36 -6.41 2.97
CA ALA A 133 -9.27 -7.28 2.51
C ALA A 133 -8.06 -7.27 3.47
N GLY A 134 -8.08 -6.44 4.49
CA GLY A 134 -7.00 -6.30 5.47
C GLY A 134 -5.75 -5.64 4.92
N VAL A 135 -5.88 -4.75 3.94
CA VAL A 135 -4.81 -3.87 3.46
C VAL A 135 -4.52 -2.81 4.52
N ASP A 136 -3.26 -2.48 4.71
CA ASP A 136 -2.78 -1.61 5.79
C ASP A 136 -2.48 -0.17 5.32
N GLY A 137 -2.18 0.00 4.04
CA GLY A 137 -1.85 1.30 3.48
C GLY A 137 -1.90 1.35 1.96
N MET A 138 -1.65 2.52 1.41
CA MET A 138 -1.65 2.77 -0.03
C MET A 138 -0.57 3.75 -0.43
N ILE A 139 -0.04 3.55 -1.64
CA ILE A 139 0.87 4.44 -2.36
C ILE A 139 0.20 4.79 -3.69
N ILE A 140 -0.04 6.08 -3.93
CA ILE A 140 -0.64 6.58 -5.17
C ILE A 140 0.32 7.62 -5.75
N PRO A 141 1.27 7.23 -6.61
CA PRO A 141 2.38 8.07 -7.03
C PRO A 141 1.97 9.34 -7.78
N ASP A 142 0.85 9.29 -8.48
CA ASP A 142 0.29 10.39 -9.28
C ASP A 142 -0.78 11.20 -8.56
N LEU A 143 -1.00 10.98 -7.26
CA LEU A 143 -1.91 11.79 -6.44
C LEU A 143 -1.19 13.02 -5.90
N PRO A 144 -1.55 14.25 -6.34
CA PRO A 144 -0.95 15.46 -5.81
C PRO A 144 -1.28 15.63 -4.32
N TYR A 145 -0.29 16.09 -3.55
CA TYR A 145 -0.47 16.31 -2.12
C TYR A 145 -1.64 17.24 -1.78
N ALA A 146 -1.82 18.33 -2.55
CA ALA A 146 -2.90 19.28 -2.30
C ALA A 146 -4.27 18.62 -2.46
N ASP A 147 -4.43 17.80 -3.49
CA ASP A 147 -5.67 17.07 -3.76
C ASP A 147 -5.90 16.00 -2.69
N TYR A 148 -4.82 15.30 -2.25
CA TYR A 148 -4.93 14.36 -1.14
C TYR A 148 -5.48 15.02 0.12
N ILE A 149 -4.91 16.17 0.52
CA ILE A 149 -5.36 16.90 1.72
C ILE A 149 -6.80 17.38 1.58
N ALA A 150 -7.17 17.89 0.40
CA ALA A 150 -8.49 18.47 0.19
C ALA A 150 -9.61 17.41 0.12
N ASP A 151 -9.38 16.30 -0.59
CA ASP A 151 -10.46 15.43 -1.03
C ASP A 151 -10.38 14.00 -0.48
N TYR A 152 -9.18 13.52 -0.10
CA TYR A 152 -8.96 12.09 0.17
C TYR A 152 -8.53 11.75 1.59
N LYS A 153 -7.86 12.68 2.27
CA LYS A 153 -7.25 12.43 3.58
C LYS A 153 -8.28 12.01 4.63
N GLU A 154 -9.38 12.74 4.73
CA GLU A 154 -10.43 12.44 5.72
C GLU A 154 -11.02 11.05 5.49
N ILE A 155 -11.17 10.64 4.24
CA ILE A 155 -11.67 9.31 3.88
C ILE A 155 -10.66 8.24 4.32
N ALA A 156 -9.38 8.40 3.96
CA ALA A 156 -8.33 7.45 4.33
C ALA A 156 -8.20 7.30 5.86
N ASP A 157 -8.24 8.42 6.58
CA ASP A 157 -8.13 8.45 8.04
C ASP A 157 -9.30 7.72 8.73
N ARG A 158 -10.53 7.89 8.24
CA ARG A 158 -11.72 7.17 8.76
C ARG A 158 -11.58 5.65 8.64
N HIS A 159 -10.84 5.19 7.64
CA HIS A 159 -10.59 3.77 7.38
C HIS A 159 -9.28 3.26 8.00
N ASP A 160 -8.54 4.08 8.75
CA ASP A 160 -7.20 3.78 9.29
C ASP A 160 -6.21 3.27 8.22
N LEU A 161 -6.38 3.68 6.98
CA LEU A 161 -5.46 3.37 5.88
C LEU A 161 -4.30 4.37 5.87
N LYS A 162 -3.07 3.84 5.90
CA LYS A 162 -1.88 4.68 5.86
C LYS A 162 -1.62 5.14 4.43
N MET A 163 -1.69 6.46 4.19
CA MET A 163 -1.22 7.04 2.94
C MET A 163 0.27 7.28 3.03
N ILE A 164 1.03 6.57 2.22
CA ILE A 164 2.49 6.70 2.10
C ILE A 164 2.78 7.64 0.94
N MET A 165 3.36 8.79 1.27
CA MET A 165 3.72 9.80 0.28
C MET A 165 5.17 9.61 -0.17
N LEU A 166 5.43 9.98 -1.44
CA LEU A 166 6.76 9.88 -2.03
C LEU A 166 7.51 11.20 -1.97
N ILE A 167 8.81 11.10 -1.76
CA ILE A 167 9.76 12.22 -1.96
C ILE A 167 10.88 11.78 -2.91
N THR A 168 11.49 12.76 -3.56
CA THR A 168 12.65 12.59 -4.43
C THR A 168 13.82 13.39 -3.90
N PRO A 169 15.06 13.19 -4.38
CA PRO A 169 16.20 14.04 -4.02
C PRO A 169 15.99 15.54 -4.33
N GLU A 170 15.11 15.86 -5.29
CA GLU A 170 14.77 17.22 -5.67
C GLU A 170 13.64 17.84 -4.81
N THR A 171 13.02 17.05 -3.92
CA THR A 171 11.93 17.55 -3.07
C THR A 171 12.48 18.55 -2.05
N SER A 172 11.93 19.77 -2.03
CA SER A 172 12.36 20.82 -1.11
C SER A 172 12.12 20.44 0.35
N GLU A 173 12.96 20.95 1.25
CA GLU A 173 12.82 20.72 2.70
C GLU A 173 11.45 21.15 3.22
N GLU A 174 10.93 22.29 2.77
CA GLU A 174 9.59 22.75 3.13
C GLU A 174 8.53 21.74 2.73
N ARG A 175 8.64 21.18 1.52
CA ARG A 175 7.71 20.15 1.02
C ARG A 175 7.82 18.86 1.83
N ILE A 176 9.03 18.44 2.20
CA ILE A 176 9.25 17.26 3.04
C ILE A 176 8.55 17.46 4.39
N ARG A 177 8.71 18.62 5.03
CA ARG A 177 8.05 18.93 6.32
C ARG A 177 6.52 18.90 6.22
N LEU A 178 5.96 19.40 5.11
CA LEU A 178 4.52 19.34 4.86
C LEU A 178 4.03 17.90 4.67
N ILE A 179 4.78 17.09 3.94
CA ILE A 179 4.46 15.67 3.75
C ILE A 179 4.54 14.94 5.09
N ASP A 180 5.60 15.14 5.86
CA ASP A 180 5.79 14.50 7.18
C ASP A 180 4.65 14.82 8.15
N ALA A 181 4.18 16.06 8.15
CA ALA A 181 3.08 16.48 9.02
C ALA A 181 1.73 15.83 8.69
N HIS A 182 1.53 15.32 7.47
CA HIS A 182 0.22 14.85 6.99
C HIS A 182 0.24 13.41 6.46
N THR A 183 1.41 12.83 6.22
CA THR A 183 1.51 11.40 5.87
C THR A 183 1.34 10.53 7.11
N SER A 184 1.00 9.28 6.91
CA SER A 184 0.90 8.32 8.01
C SER A 184 1.58 7.01 7.63
N GLY A 185 2.33 6.42 8.57
CA GLY A 185 3.12 5.22 8.34
C GLY A 185 4.60 5.54 8.15
N PHE A 186 5.02 5.85 6.94
CA PHE A 186 6.40 6.25 6.60
C PHE A 186 6.42 7.12 5.33
N ILE A 187 7.56 7.73 5.04
CA ILE A 187 7.79 8.46 3.79
C ILE A 187 8.61 7.57 2.85
N TYR A 188 8.15 7.42 1.62
CA TYR A 188 8.82 6.64 0.58
C TYR A 188 9.80 7.53 -0.20
N MET A 189 11.10 7.36 0.02
CA MET A 189 12.11 8.11 -0.72
C MET A 189 12.54 7.33 -1.96
N VAL A 190 12.28 7.87 -3.15
CA VAL A 190 12.77 7.31 -4.40
C VAL A 190 14.19 7.81 -4.70
N SER A 191 15.02 6.95 -5.29
CA SER A 191 16.43 7.26 -5.56
C SER A 191 16.66 8.25 -6.70
N SER A 192 15.65 8.47 -7.56
CA SER A 192 15.67 9.47 -8.63
C SER A 192 14.25 9.80 -9.08
N ALA A 193 14.07 10.98 -9.69
CA ALA A 193 12.81 11.36 -10.34
C ALA A 193 12.59 10.68 -11.72
N ALA A 194 13.52 9.82 -12.15
CA ALA A 194 13.40 9.07 -13.40
C ALA A 194 12.47 7.86 -13.27
N THR A 195 11.96 7.37 -14.38
CA THR A 195 11.13 6.14 -14.42
C THR A 195 11.88 4.94 -13.82
N THR A 196 11.13 4.05 -13.13
CA THR A 196 11.69 2.82 -12.56
C THR A 196 12.37 1.96 -13.62
N GLY A 197 13.58 1.49 -13.33
CA GLY A 197 14.36 0.63 -14.21
C GLY A 197 15.77 0.38 -13.68
N ALA A 198 16.45 -0.66 -14.17
CA ALA A 198 17.82 -0.95 -13.81
C ALA A 198 18.72 0.23 -14.19
N GLN A 199 19.27 0.92 -13.22
CA GLN A 199 20.31 1.92 -13.41
C GLN A 199 21.67 1.22 -13.32
N GLN A 200 22.54 1.46 -14.30
CA GLN A 200 23.85 0.79 -14.38
C GLN A 200 24.88 1.31 -13.38
N ASP A 201 24.68 2.53 -12.79
CA ASP A 201 25.60 3.09 -11.80
C ASP A 201 24.89 3.91 -10.72
N PHE A 202 25.30 3.72 -9.47
CA PHE A 202 24.98 4.62 -8.35
C PHE A 202 26.01 5.74 -8.35
N ASN A 203 25.64 6.95 -8.77
CA ASN A 203 26.49 8.12 -8.66
C ASN A 203 26.74 8.51 -7.18
N GLU A 204 27.96 9.01 -6.88
CA GLU A 204 28.38 9.43 -5.53
C GLU A 204 27.43 10.45 -4.87
N GLN A 205 26.68 11.22 -5.65
CA GLN A 205 25.66 12.17 -5.16
C GLN A 205 24.45 11.52 -4.48
N LYS A 206 24.28 10.21 -4.57
CA LYS A 206 23.19 9.44 -3.94
C LYS A 206 23.59 8.83 -2.58
N GLN A 207 24.82 9.08 -2.12
CA GLN A 207 25.37 8.54 -0.88
C GLN A 207 25.44 9.57 0.26
N ALA A 208 24.99 10.82 0.03
CA ALA A 208 25.03 11.91 1.01
C ALA A 208 23.74 12.02 1.84
#